data_b7fffe95c2279f62f898421ea651a648
#
_entry.id   b7fffe95c2279f62f898421ea651a648
#
_cell.length_a   1.000
_cell.length_b   1.000
_cell.length_c   1.000
_cell.angle_alpha   90.00
_cell.angle_beta   90.00
_cell.angle_gamma   90.00
#
_symmetry.space_group_name_H-M   'P 1'
#
loop_
_entity.id
_entity.type
_entity.pdbx_description
1 polymer ?
#
loop_
_entity_poly.entity_id
_entity_poly.type
_entity_poly.pdbx_seq_one_letter_code
_entity_poly.pdbx_strand_id
1 'polypeptide(L)'
;MKKSIVIALCAALSVTAAAVPVSADSDKELVLFTWENMFPQEVLDGFEEETGIKIVYSNFDTDETMYEKLSMAKGGDYDVVIADDYIIENVVQAGLAEKLDQSKLTGFENINPLYQGQFYDPNNEYTMPYGAGIPLIVYDPEMVDIEIKG
;
A
#
# COMPACT_ATOMS: atom_id res chain seq x y z
N MET A 1 49.83 -55.35 -40.50
CA MET A 1 49.60 -54.18 -39.66
C MET A 1 48.18 -53.74 -39.93
N LYS A 2 47.23 -54.06 -39.07
CA LYS A 2 45.81 -53.72 -39.19
C LYS A 2 45.48 -52.74 -38.08
N LYS A 3 45.16 -51.49 -38.42
CA LYS A 3 44.72 -50.48 -37.47
C LYS A 3 43.22 -50.57 -37.31
N SER A 4 42.78 -51.03 -36.12
CA SER A 4 41.37 -51.03 -35.75
C SER A 4 40.94 -49.60 -35.28
N ILE A 5 39.97 -49.07 -35.95
CA ILE A 5 39.32 -47.78 -35.58
C ILE A 5 38.14 -48.17 -34.69
N VAL A 6 38.22 -47.77 -33.42
CA VAL A 6 37.08 -47.86 -32.47
C VAL A 6 36.30 -46.53 -32.58
N ILE A 7 35.09 -46.62 -33.12
CA ILE A 7 34.16 -45.48 -33.15
C ILE A 7 33.37 -45.54 -31.84
N ALA A 8 33.65 -44.60 -30.92
CA ALA A 8 32.86 -44.39 -29.72
C ALA A 8 31.64 -43.54 -30.09
N LEU A 9 30.46 -44.14 -30.01
CA LEU A 9 29.17 -43.48 -30.22
C LEU A 9 28.78 -42.80 -28.90
N CYS A 10 29.07 -41.52 -28.75
CA CYS A 10 28.54 -40.70 -27.65
C CYS A 10 27.09 -40.31 -27.94
N ALA A 11 26.15 -41.03 -27.33
CA ALA A 11 24.76 -40.63 -27.30
C ALA A 11 24.60 -39.42 -26.34
N ALA A 12 24.47 -38.24 -26.92
CA ALA A 12 24.13 -37.04 -26.15
C ALA A 12 22.64 -37.07 -25.79
N LEU A 13 22.33 -37.41 -24.53
CA LEU A 13 21.01 -37.14 -23.95
C LEU A 13 20.87 -35.64 -23.73
N SER A 14 20.26 -34.95 -24.67
CA SER A 14 19.78 -33.61 -24.46
C SER A 14 18.52 -33.63 -23.59
N VAL A 15 18.69 -33.43 -22.29
CA VAL A 15 17.58 -33.14 -21.37
C VAL A 15 17.14 -31.70 -21.71
N THR A 16 16.08 -31.58 -22.50
CA THR A 16 15.36 -30.32 -22.63
C THR A 16 14.65 -30.07 -21.31
N ALA A 17 15.29 -29.36 -20.39
CA ALA A 17 14.60 -28.74 -19.29
C ALA A 17 13.59 -27.73 -19.90
N ALA A 18 12.32 -28.12 -19.92
CA ALA A 18 11.25 -27.17 -20.15
C ALA A 18 11.32 -26.18 -19.00
N ALA A 19 11.91 -25.02 -19.24
CA ALA A 19 11.77 -23.88 -18.37
C ALA A 19 10.27 -23.52 -18.39
N VAL A 20 9.57 -23.92 -17.35
CA VAL A 20 8.24 -23.37 -17.06
C VAL A 20 8.51 -21.88 -16.85
N PRO A 21 7.95 -20.97 -17.66
CA PRO A 21 8.03 -19.56 -17.33
C PRO A 21 7.31 -19.41 -15.98
N VAL A 22 8.06 -19.19 -14.91
CA VAL A 22 7.51 -18.57 -13.71
C VAL A 22 7.23 -17.13 -14.18
N SER A 23 6.03 -16.89 -14.69
CA SER A 23 5.46 -15.55 -14.71
C SER A 23 5.40 -15.13 -13.25
N ALA A 24 6.39 -14.39 -12.81
CA ALA A 24 6.20 -13.52 -11.67
C ALA A 24 5.16 -12.50 -12.14
N ASP A 25 3.92 -12.75 -11.76
CA ASP A 25 2.78 -11.85 -12.01
C ASP A 25 2.90 -10.70 -10.99
N SER A 26 4.04 -9.97 -11.07
CA SER A 26 4.32 -8.81 -10.21
C SER A 26 3.33 -7.67 -10.46
N ASP A 27 2.60 -7.75 -11.58
CA ASP A 27 1.58 -6.76 -11.96
C ASP A 27 0.24 -6.96 -11.22
N LYS A 28 0.17 -7.93 -10.30
CA LYS A 28 -1.03 -8.26 -9.53
C LYS A 28 -0.81 -8.26 -8.02
N GLU A 29 0.16 -7.55 -7.55
CA GLU A 29 0.35 -7.29 -6.13
C GLU A 29 0.21 -5.80 -5.86
N LEU A 30 -0.40 -5.45 -4.71
CA LEU A 30 -0.53 -4.09 -4.20
C LEU A 30 0.05 -4.06 -2.79
N VAL A 31 1.08 -3.27 -2.58
CA VAL A 31 1.70 -3.08 -1.27
C VAL A 31 0.97 -2.00 -0.51
N LEU A 32 0.13 -2.42 0.45
CA LEU A 32 -0.61 -1.54 1.34
C LEU A 32 0.19 -1.28 2.62
N PHE A 33 0.55 -0.03 2.87
CA PHE A 33 1.37 0.38 4.00
C PHE A 33 0.56 1.24 4.98
N THR A 34 0.23 0.69 6.15
CA THR A 34 -0.64 1.33 7.15
C THR A 34 -0.40 0.75 8.54
N TRP A 35 -1.17 1.16 9.55
CA TRP A 35 -1.12 0.56 10.89
C TRP A 35 -1.58 -0.89 10.89
N GLU A 36 -1.12 -1.65 11.85
CA GLU A 36 -1.56 -3.03 12.06
C GLU A 36 -3.08 -3.08 12.32
N ASN A 37 -3.74 -4.09 11.76
CA ASN A 37 -5.18 -4.33 11.94
C ASN A 37 -6.10 -3.18 11.48
N MET A 38 -5.64 -2.32 10.54
CA MET A 38 -6.47 -1.24 10.00
C MET A 38 -7.67 -1.75 9.20
N PHE A 39 -7.52 -2.90 8.56
CA PHE A 39 -8.59 -3.56 7.80
C PHE A 39 -8.89 -4.95 8.35
N PRO A 40 -10.17 -5.32 8.48
CA PRO A 40 -10.57 -6.71 8.71
C PRO A 40 -10.09 -7.61 7.56
N GLN A 41 -9.69 -8.84 7.87
CA GLN A 41 -9.18 -9.77 6.86
C GLN A 41 -10.19 -10.04 5.73
N GLU A 42 -11.47 -10.13 6.07
CA GLU A 42 -12.53 -10.32 5.07
C GLU A 42 -12.62 -9.19 4.03
N VAL A 43 -12.20 -7.97 4.37
CA VAL A 43 -12.18 -6.84 3.44
C VAL A 43 -11.01 -7.00 2.46
N LEU A 44 -9.86 -7.42 2.94
CA LEU A 44 -8.68 -7.67 2.11
C LEU A 44 -8.93 -8.85 1.15
N ASP A 45 -9.48 -9.96 1.68
CA ASP A 45 -9.83 -11.13 0.89
C ASP A 45 -10.87 -10.79 -0.19
N GLY A 46 -11.90 -9.99 0.17
CA GLY A 46 -12.91 -9.53 -0.77
C GLY A 46 -12.34 -8.68 -1.90
N PHE A 47 -11.37 -7.82 -1.61
CA PHE A 47 -10.66 -7.04 -2.62
C PHE A 47 -9.87 -7.94 -3.57
N GLU A 48 -9.13 -8.91 -3.03
CA GLU A 48 -8.38 -9.87 -3.83
C GLU A 48 -9.30 -10.72 -4.72
N GLU A 49 -10.46 -11.15 -4.19
CA GLU A 49 -11.45 -11.93 -4.91
C GLU A 49 -12.10 -11.15 -6.07
N GLU A 50 -12.41 -9.86 -5.84
CA GLU A 50 -13.03 -8.99 -6.83
C GLU A 50 -12.06 -8.55 -7.92
N THR A 51 -10.83 -8.22 -7.56
CA THR A 51 -9.86 -7.58 -8.47
C THR A 51 -8.83 -8.55 -9.05
N GLY A 52 -8.58 -9.68 -8.37
CA GLY A 52 -7.46 -10.57 -8.67
C GLY A 52 -6.09 -9.98 -8.30
N ILE A 53 -6.07 -8.87 -7.53
CA ILE A 53 -4.86 -8.20 -7.07
C ILE A 53 -4.60 -8.64 -5.63
N LYS A 54 -3.46 -9.25 -5.38
CA LYS A 54 -3.05 -9.70 -4.05
C LYS A 54 -2.58 -8.52 -3.20
N ILE A 55 -3.08 -8.42 -1.97
CA ILE A 55 -2.62 -7.41 -1.02
C ILE A 55 -1.36 -7.91 -0.28
N VAL A 56 -0.28 -7.16 -0.40
CA VAL A 56 0.91 -7.29 0.43
C VAL A 56 0.81 -6.27 1.56
N TYR A 57 0.37 -6.73 2.73
CA TYR A 57 0.16 -5.84 3.87
C TYR A 57 1.48 -5.57 4.58
N SER A 58 1.89 -4.30 4.62
CA SER A 58 3.05 -3.81 5.36
C SER A 58 2.58 -2.87 6.46
N ASN A 59 3.19 -2.91 7.64
CA ASN A 59 2.76 -2.08 8.75
C ASN A 59 3.87 -1.24 9.38
N PHE A 60 3.42 -0.24 10.13
CA PHE A 60 4.23 0.61 10.98
C PHE A 60 3.48 0.88 12.30
N ASP A 61 4.23 1.27 13.32
CA ASP A 61 3.70 1.59 14.64
C ASP A 61 3.39 3.09 14.78
N THR A 62 4.23 3.96 14.19
CA THR A 62 4.08 5.42 14.23
C THR A 62 4.28 6.03 12.85
N ASP A 63 3.66 7.18 12.63
CA ASP A 63 3.77 7.92 11.37
C ASP A 63 5.20 8.36 11.07
N GLU A 64 6.00 8.65 12.10
CA GLU A 64 7.42 8.97 11.94
C GLU A 64 8.20 7.78 11.39
N THR A 65 7.93 6.57 11.91
CA THR A 65 8.54 5.33 11.39
C THR A 65 8.09 5.06 9.95
N MET A 66 6.83 5.32 9.63
CA MET A 66 6.31 5.26 8.26
C MET A 66 7.09 6.20 7.35
N TYR A 67 7.20 7.47 7.74
CA TYR A 67 7.90 8.49 6.95
C TYR A 67 9.37 8.15 6.72
N GLU A 68 10.06 7.63 7.74
CA GLU A 68 11.45 7.17 7.62
C GLU A 68 11.57 6.04 6.59
N LYS A 69 10.74 4.99 6.69
CA LYS A 69 10.74 3.86 5.76
C LYS A 69 10.43 4.32 4.34
N LEU A 70 9.38 5.14 4.16
CA LEU A 70 8.98 5.69 2.88
C LEU A 70 10.10 6.54 2.24
N SER A 71 10.79 7.34 3.06
CA SER A 71 11.93 8.16 2.62
C SER A 71 13.11 7.31 2.19
N MET A 72 13.43 6.24 2.92
CA MET A 72 14.51 5.31 2.56
C MET A 72 14.23 4.60 1.23
N ALA A 73 12.99 4.20 1.01
CA ALA A 73 12.50 3.58 -0.22
C ALA A 73 12.29 4.60 -1.36
N LYS A 74 12.39 5.91 -1.07
CA LYS A 74 12.05 7.00 -2.00
C LYS A 74 10.66 6.87 -2.62
N GLY A 75 9.70 6.37 -1.82
CA GLY A 75 8.35 6.08 -2.24
C GLY A 75 8.16 4.78 -3.02
N GLY A 76 9.23 4.12 -3.47
CA GLY A 76 9.18 3.08 -4.51
C GLY A 76 8.77 1.67 -4.07
N ASP A 77 8.69 1.41 -2.75
CA ASP A 77 8.38 0.06 -2.23
C ASP A 77 6.91 -0.09 -1.81
N TYR A 78 6.11 0.95 -1.94
CA TYR A 78 4.73 1.01 -1.46
C TYR A 78 3.81 1.61 -2.52
N ASP A 79 2.64 0.98 -2.75
CA ASP A 79 1.65 1.45 -3.72
C ASP A 79 0.61 2.36 -3.09
N VAL A 80 0.16 2.01 -1.88
CA VAL A 80 -0.82 2.79 -1.12
C VAL A 80 -0.34 2.95 0.32
N VAL A 81 -0.34 4.18 0.80
CA VAL A 81 -0.01 4.52 2.19
C VAL A 81 -1.21 5.18 2.85
N ILE A 82 -1.59 4.74 4.06
CA ILE A 82 -2.61 5.39 4.89
C ILE A 82 -1.91 5.86 6.16
N ALA A 83 -1.97 7.16 6.41
CA ALA A 83 -1.32 7.81 7.54
C ALA A 83 -2.10 9.05 7.98
N ASP A 84 -1.76 9.64 9.12
CA ASP A 84 -2.39 10.84 9.62
C ASP A 84 -2.02 12.09 8.80
N ASP A 85 -2.88 13.09 8.83
CA ASP A 85 -2.80 14.29 7.99
C ASP A 85 -1.51 15.10 8.20
N TYR A 86 -1.04 15.23 9.43
CA TYR A 86 0.16 16.02 9.76
C TYR A 86 1.44 15.45 9.12
N ILE A 87 1.54 14.12 8.95
CA ILE A 87 2.70 13.50 8.33
C ILE A 87 2.56 13.45 6.80
N ILE A 88 1.34 13.36 6.28
CA ILE A 88 1.06 13.40 4.85
C ILE A 88 1.54 14.71 4.22
N GLU A 89 1.43 15.83 4.91
CA GLU A 89 2.02 17.10 4.44
C GLU A 89 3.51 16.95 4.14
N ASN A 90 4.27 16.31 5.03
CA ASN A 90 5.70 16.07 4.84
C ASN A 90 5.97 15.11 3.67
N VAL A 91 5.15 14.07 3.51
CA VAL A 91 5.26 13.11 2.39
C VAL A 91 5.11 13.82 1.05
N VAL A 92 4.09 14.68 0.92
CA VAL A 92 3.84 15.46 -0.30
C VAL A 92 4.97 16.46 -0.57
N GLN A 93 5.39 17.21 0.45
CA GLN A 93 6.47 18.21 0.33
C GLN A 93 7.83 17.58 -0.03
N ALA A 94 8.09 16.37 0.45
CA ALA A 94 9.30 15.62 0.13
C ALA A 94 9.26 14.95 -1.26
N GLY A 95 8.12 15.03 -1.98
CA GLY A 95 7.95 14.40 -3.28
C GLY A 95 7.95 12.86 -3.23
N LEU A 96 7.46 12.29 -2.13
CA LEU A 96 7.37 10.85 -1.90
C LEU A 96 6.03 10.26 -2.35
N ALA A 97 5.06 11.09 -2.68
CA ALA A 97 3.76 10.71 -3.22
C ALA A 97 3.66 11.10 -4.70
N GLU A 98 3.05 10.25 -5.52
CA GLU A 98 2.71 10.56 -6.89
C GLU A 98 1.35 11.26 -6.98
N LYS A 99 1.14 12.06 -8.03
CA LYS A 99 -0.16 12.69 -8.27
C LYS A 99 -1.20 11.67 -8.68
N LEU A 100 -2.37 11.79 -8.10
CA LEU A 100 -3.53 10.99 -8.44
C LEU A 100 -4.08 11.38 -9.82
N ASP A 101 -4.39 10.41 -10.63
CA ASP A 101 -5.21 10.61 -11.82
C ASP A 101 -6.69 10.66 -11.41
N GLN A 102 -7.18 11.84 -11.13
CA GLN A 102 -8.55 12.04 -10.65
C GLN A 102 -9.61 11.51 -11.63
N SER A 103 -9.28 11.38 -12.91
CA SER A 103 -10.20 10.83 -13.91
C SER A 103 -10.47 9.33 -13.73
N LYS A 104 -9.61 8.65 -13.00
CA LYS A 104 -9.71 7.22 -12.68
C LYS A 104 -10.29 6.94 -11.31
N LEU A 105 -10.44 7.95 -10.47
CA LEU A 105 -11.01 7.82 -9.13
C LEU A 105 -12.53 7.77 -9.22
N THR A 106 -13.10 6.58 -9.12
CA THR A 106 -14.55 6.40 -9.01
C THR A 106 -14.98 6.56 -7.57
N GLY A 107 -16.05 7.34 -7.34
CA GLY A 107 -16.60 7.53 -5.99
C GLY A 107 -15.99 8.70 -5.21
N PHE A 108 -15.11 9.51 -5.81
CA PHE A 108 -14.60 10.72 -5.14
C PHE A 108 -15.73 11.69 -4.75
N GLU A 109 -16.80 11.72 -5.53
CA GLU A 109 -18.02 12.50 -5.26
C GLU A 109 -18.77 12.05 -4.00
N ASN A 110 -18.50 10.85 -3.49
CA ASN A 110 -19.10 10.35 -2.26
C ASN A 110 -18.35 10.81 -1.01
N ILE A 111 -17.16 11.40 -1.17
CA ILE A 111 -16.39 11.94 -0.05
C ILE A 111 -17.06 13.22 0.45
N ASN A 112 -17.33 13.26 1.76
CA ASN A 112 -17.90 14.45 2.38
C ASN A 112 -17.01 15.68 2.07
N PRO A 113 -17.57 16.75 1.48
CA PRO A 113 -16.82 17.96 1.12
C PRO A 113 -16.05 18.60 2.27
N LEU A 114 -16.48 18.38 3.53
CA LEU A 114 -15.78 18.86 4.71
C LEU A 114 -14.33 18.34 4.82
N TYR A 115 -14.07 17.15 4.28
CA TYR A 115 -12.74 16.50 4.33
C TYR A 115 -11.94 16.67 3.05
N GLN A 116 -12.50 17.33 2.04
CA GLN A 116 -11.79 17.66 0.80
C GLN A 116 -11.01 18.96 0.94
N GLY A 117 -9.94 19.12 0.15
CA GLY A 117 -9.19 20.38 0.05
C GLY A 117 -8.53 20.78 1.36
N GLN A 118 -8.05 19.84 2.14
CA GLN A 118 -7.41 20.10 3.43
C GLN A 118 -6.02 20.75 3.26
N PHE A 119 -5.49 21.33 4.35
CA PHE A 119 -4.24 22.09 4.33
C PHE A 119 -3.05 21.32 3.76
N TYR A 120 -3.01 20.00 3.95
CA TYR A 120 -1.94 19.14 3.48
C TYR A 120 -2.01 18.80 1.97
N ASP A 121 -3.20 18.96 1.37
CA ASP A 121 -3.42 18.76 -0.08
C ASP A 121 -4.65 19.56 -0.56
N PRO A 122 -4.52 20.88 -0.73
CA PRO A 122 -5.66 21.75 -1.00
C PRO A 122 -6.44 21.44 -2.27
N ASN A 123 -5.84 20.75 -3.21
CA ASN A 123 -6.46 20.41 -4.49
C ASN A 123 -6.81 18.92 -4.61
N ASN A 124 -6.60 18.11 -3.56
CA ASN A 124 -6.71 16.65 -3.61
C ASN A 124 -5.94 16.04 -4.79
N GLU A 125 -4.72 16.54 -5.02
CA GLU A 125 -3.88 16.05 -6.12
C GLU A 125 -3.09 14.79 -5.76
N TYR A 126 -2.86 14.54 -4.46
CA TYR A 126 -2.01 13.45 -3.97
C TYR A 126 -2.74 12.50 -3.03
N THR A 127 -3.84 12.94 -2.45
CA THR A 127 -4.50 12.22 -1.36
C THR A 127 -5.99 12.07 -1.56
N MET A 128 -6.53 11.00 -0.96
CA MET A 128 -7.95 10.75 -0.84
C MET A 128 -8.29 10.53 0.64
N PRO A 129 -9.20 11.29 1.23
CA PRO A 129 -9.59 11.10 2.63
C PRO A 129 -10.17 9.71 2.85
N TYR A 130 -9.63 8.97 3.82
CA TYR A 130 -10.10 7.65 4.21
C TYR A 130 -11.05 7.70 5.41
N GLY A 131 -10.67 8.43 6.45
CA GLY A 131 -11.43 8.53 7.68
C GLY A 131 -11.09 9.79 8.47
N ALA A 132 -11.91 10.11 9.46
CA ALA A 132 -11.65 11.21 10.38
C ALA A 132 -11.85 10.76 11.82
N GLY A 133 -10.87 11.02 12.68
CA GLY A 133 -10.96 10.86 14.12
C GLY A 133 -11.47 12.13 14.78
N ILE A 134 -12.42 12.01 15.68
CA ILE A 134 -12.91 13.12 16.50
C ILE A 134 -12.55 12.83 17.96
N PRO A 135 -11.62 13.58 18.56
CA PRO A 135 -11.33 13.44 19.98
C PRO A 135 -12.51 13.92 20.80
N LEU A 136 -12.94 13.10 21.76
CA LEU A 136 -14.04 13.44 22.67
C LEU A 136 -13.56 13.32 24.11
N ILE A 137 -14.03 14.25 24.95
CA ILE A 137 -13.87 14.14 26.40
C ILE A 137 -15.15 13.49 26.96
N VAL A 138 -14.99 12.31 27.54
CA VAL A 138 -16.06 11.63 28.27
C VAL A 138 -15.83 11.84 29.76
N TYR A 139 -16.84 12.27 30.48
CA TYR A 139 -16.76 12.50 31.92
C TYR A 139 -18.02 12.00 32.62
N ASP A 140 -17.88 11.66 33.89
CA ASP A 140 -19.00 11.31 34.76
C ASP A 140 -19.51 12.60 35.44
N PRO A 141 -20.74 13.08 35.15
CA PRO A 141 -21.29 14.30 35.72
C PRO A 141 -21.52 14.24 37.24
N GLU A 142 -21.54 13.03 37.84
CA GLU A 142 -21.62 12.90 39.28
C GLU A 142 -20.27 13.09 39.99
N MET A 143 -19.17 12.93 39.25
CA MET A 143 -17.80 13.06 39.76
C MET A 143 -17.13 14.38 39.38
N VAL A 144 -17.66 15.10 38.42
CA VAL A 144 -17.08 16.36 37.90
C VAL A 144 -17.99 17.53 38.25
N ASP A 145 -17.57 18.34 39.21
CA ASP A 145 -18.32 19.51 39.71
C ASP A 145 -17.88 20.80 38.99
N ILE A 146 -17.76 20.77 37.67
CA ILE A 146 -17.50 21.95 36.83
C ILE A 146 -18.47 21.98 35.66
N GLU A 147 -18.94 23.16 35.29
CA GLU A 147 -19.74 23.36 34.10
C GLU A 147 -18.82 23.23 32.85
N ILE A 148 -18.97 22.15 32.08
CA ILE A 148 -18.26 21.95 30.83
C ILE A 148 -19.07 22.62 29.71
N LYS A 149 -18.51 23.67 29.12
CA LYS A 149 -19.09 24.37 27.96
C LYS A 149 -18.39 23.92 26.71
N GLY A 150 -19.16 23.41 25.73
CA GLY A 150 -18.68 23.06 24.40
C GLY A 150 -18.55 24.27 23.51
#